data_de134eabb4adb8b5ff66e7f15119be1f
#
_entry.id   de134eabb4adb8b5ff66e7f15119be1f
#
_cell.length_a   1.000
_cell.length_b   1.000
_cell.length_c   1.000
_cell.angle_alpha   90.00
_cell.angle_beta   90.00
_cell.angle_gamma   90.00
#
_symmetry.space_group_name_H-M   'P 1'
#
loop_
_entity.id
_entity.type
_entity.pdbx_description
1 polymer ?
#
loop_
_entity_poly.entity_id
_entity_poly.type
_entity_poly.pdbx_seq_one_letter_code
_entity_poly.pdbx_strand_id
1 'polypeptide(L)'
;MKKIIFILLVLIFKLNFLQASELNFINNHNAVCNNGERATFTIKKGNSNKWVIILPGGGVARNNDEYINRSQNMKEPEQKAHIFNQGIEKDLEKRDYNMVFIPYCSSDLFQGNHINLINNKEVPFKGRVIFESVIDQIYSKLKKADEIIFAGYSAGAIGIGFNAKKISEFKNVRIIVDSFWFDNETKKFYQDFEKKHDRSFLYRSSMKLCNDSWVSCFPSRENFEKNNINDVFLIWNIGDEYAKGVKDKEAIKIAIKKDIDFYNAGFSIEAEERKVSGFEDWGHVLAWDDKTYKKNYFNISLQEAVTNWMDKKSNTKVIEYFSKNEIKTKKKSNLFDGKYKFKLYRSSEENKTKIGNGKLEVKDGELFFLVKESKLKTGPKEFLKTAMMSINKDGVLDGSIKLDILDGKDRSEYYHFNGKINKKIWGTSTKETFFKVYIEIKK
;
A
#
# COMPACT_ATOMS: atom_id res chain seq x y z
N MET A 1 -50.15 -2.13 22.03
CA MET A 1 -49.71 -3.20 21.14
C MET A 1 -49.44 -2.74 19.70
N LYS A 2 -50.37 -2.10 19.00
CA LYS A 2 -50.15 -1.67 17.59
C LYS A 2 -48.94 -0.74 17.38
N LYS A 3 -48.62 0.20 18.30
CA LYS A 3 -47.43 1.07 18.21
C LYS A 3 -46.12 0.33 18.42
N ILE A 4 -46.09 -0.70 19.24
CA ILE A 4 -44.87 -1.51 19.49
C ILE A 4 -44.56 -2.39 18.27
N ILE A 5 -45.60 -2.94 17.63
CA ILE A 5 -45.46 -3.74 16.40
C ILE A 5 -44.95 -2.87 15.24
N PHE A 6 -45.39 -1.61 15.14
CA PHE A 6 -44.94 -0.69 14.09
C PHE A 6 -43.45 -0.29 14.31
N ILE A 7 -43.03 -0.07 15.56
CA ILE A 7 -41.64 0.22 15.90
C ILE A 7 -40.75 -1.00 15.64
N LEU A 8 -41.21 -2.20 15.96
CA LEU A 8 -40.48 -3.44 15.63
C LEU A 8 -40.36 -3.66 14.12
N LEU A 9 -41.43 -3.40 13.35
CA LEU A 9 -41.39 -3.46 11.88
C LEU A 9 -40.44 -2.43 11.29
N VAL A 10 -40.37 -1.20 11.81
CA VAL A 10 -39.42 -0.18 11.35
C VAL A 10 -37.99 -0.50 11.76
N LEU A 11 -37.77 -1.16 12.89
CA LEU A 11 -36.46 -1.67 13.29
C LEU A 11 -36.01 -2.87 12.43
N ILE A 12 -36.90 -3.74 12.05
CA ILE A 12 -36.60 -4.88 11.15
C ILE A 12 -36.29 -4.37 9.73
N PHE A 13 -36.96 -3.31 9.24
CA PHE A 13 -36.63 -2.66 7.96
C PHE A 13 -35.31 -1.88 7.96
N LYS A 14 -34.73 -1.55 9.12
CA LYS A 14 -33.38 -0.98 9.25
C LYS A 14 -32.28 -2.01 9.50
N LEU A 15 -32.57 -3.29 9.49
CA LEU A 15 -31.56 -4.30 9.28
C LEU A 15 -31.01 -4.10 7.88
N ASN A 16 -29.98 -3.26 7.78
CA ASN A 16 -29.15 -3.19 6.60
C ASN A 16 -28.76 -4.63 6.27
N PHE A 17 -29.36 -5.18 5.24
CA PHE A 17 -28.87 -6.41 4.63
C PHE A 17 -27.42 -6.10 4.26
N LEU A 18 -26.47 -6.57 5.05
CA LEU A 18 -25.08 -6.70 4.60
C LEU A 18 -25.19 -7.54 3.33
N GLN A 19 -25.10 -6.87 2.18
CA GLN A 19 -25.15 -7.59 0.92
C GLN A 19 -23.94 -8.49 0.87
N ALA A 20 -24.18 -9.79 0.85
CA ALA A 20 -23.12 -10.77 0.74
C ALA A 20 -22.37 -10.59 -0.58
N SER A 21 -21.08 -10.84 -0.55
CA SER A 21 -20.27 -10.90 -1.76
C SER A 21 -20.68 -12.12 -2.59
N GLU A 22 -20.88 -11.93 -3.89
CA GLU A 22 -21.29 -12.97 -4.83
C GLU A 22 -20.09 -13.37 -5.72
N LEU A 23 -19.78 -14.65 -5.77
CA LEU A 23 -18.83 -15.19 -6.73
C LEU A 23 -19.54 -15.37 -8.09
N ASN A 24 -18.92 -14.87 -9.13
CA ASN A 24 -19.44 -14.94 -10.49
C ASN A 24 -18.42 -15.61 -11.42
N PHE A 25 -18.91 -16.46 -12.33
CA PHE A 25 -18.10 -16.99 -13.42
C PHE A 25 -18.08 -16.00 -14.59
N ILE A 26 -16.92 -15.88 -15.23
CA ILE A 26 -16.78 -15.06 -16.42
C ILE A 26 -17.45 -15.79 -17.60
N ASN A 27 -18.30 -15.14 -18.37
CA ASN A 27 -19.05 -15.78 -19.46
C ASN A 27 -18.14 -16.18 -20.64
N ASN A 28 -17.02 -15.50 -20.83
CA ASN A 28 -16.06 -15.81 -21.88
C ASN A 28 -15.26 -17.06 -21.52
N HIS A 29 -15.41 -18.14 -22.30
CA HIS A 29 -14.68 -19.40 -22.08
C HIS A 29 -13.16 -19.30 -22.32
N ASN A 30 -12.67 -18.24 -22.99
CA ASN A 30 -11.24 -17.99 -23.16
C ASN A 30 -10.62 -17.27 -21.94
N ALA A 31 -11.43 -16.80 -21.01
CA ALA A 31 -10.98 -16.17 -19.75
C ALA A 31 -10.66 -17.27 -18.73
N VAL A 32 -9.46 -17.82 -18.84
CA VAL A 32 -8.99 -18.93 -18.00
C VAL A 32 -7.74 -18.55 -17.21
N CYS A 33 -7.61 -19.12 -16.02
CA CYS A 33 -6.44 -19.00 -15.17
C CYS A 33 -5.25 -19.83 -15.71
N ASN A 34 -4.06 -19.68 -15.14
CA ASN A 34 -2.87 -20.42 -15.60
C ASN A 34 -3.03 -21.96 -15.53
N ASN A 35 -3.88 -22.48 -14.66
CA ASN A 35 -4.20 -23.92 -14.57
C ASN A 35 -5.21 -24.38 -15.63
N GLY A 36 -5.71 -23.48 -16.48
CA GLY A 36 -6.71 -23.79 -17.50
C GLY A 36 -8.17 -23.72 -17.01
N GLU A 37 -8.39 -23.50 -15.71
CA GLU A 37 -9.75 -23.37 -15.17
C GLU A 37 -10.35 -22.01 -15.51
N ARG A 38 -11.68 -21.99 -15.61
CA ARG A 38 -12.45 -20.78 -15.89
C ARG A 38 -12.26 -19.76 -14.78
N ALA A 39 -11.88 -18.54 -15.15
CA ALA A 39 -11.68 -17.48 -14.18
C ALA A 39 -13.02 -17.00 -13.59
N THR A 40 -12.93 -16.48 -12.37
CA THR A 40 -14.08 -15.95 -11.63
C THR A 40 -13.83 -14.50 -11.22
N PHE A 41 -14.85 -13.82 -10.75
CA PHE A 41 -14.74 -12.52 -10.10
C PHE A 41 -15.81 -12.39 -9.02
N THR A 42 -15.58 -11.51 -8.06
CA THR A 42 -16.53 -11.25 -6.97
C THR A 42 -17.21 -9.91 -7.18
N ILE A 43 -18.51 -9.87 -6.93
CA ILE A 43 -19.27 -8.61 -6.82
C ILE A 43 -19.88 -8.51 -5.43
N LYS A 44 -19.69 -7.35 -4.80
CA LYS A 44 -20.47 -6.91 -3.65
C LYS A 44 -21.25 -5.67 -4.06
N LYS A 45 -22.57 -5.73 -4.01
CA LYS A 45 -23.41 -4.60 -4.38
C LYS A 45 -23.42 -3.56 -3.27
N GLY A 46 -23.37 -2.30 -3.64
CA GLY A 46 -23.65 -1.15 -2.80
C GLY A 46 -25.03 -0.56 -3.15
N ASN A 47 -25.43 0.46 -2.41
CA ASN A 47 -26.71 1.15 -2.63
C ASN A 47 -26.58 2.38 -3.56
N SER A 48 -25.37 2.74 -3.96
CA SER A 48 -25.11 3.85 -4.87
C SER A 48 -24.90 3.37 -6.31
N ASN A 49 -24.89 4.31 -7.26
CA ASN A 49 -24.50 4.04 -8.64
C ASN A 49 -23.00 4.29 -8.88
N LYS A 50 -22.17 4.13 -7.84
CA LYS A 50 -20.71 4.22 -7.90
C LYS A 50 -20.11 2.83 -7.95
N TRP A 51 -19.02 2.68 -8.67
CA TRP A 51 -18.36 1.39 -8.89
C TRP A 51 -16.89 1.47 -8.55
N VAL A 52 -16.36 0.40 -7.98
CA VAL A 52 -14.93 0.21 -7.88
C VAL A 52 -14.54 -1.17 -8.40
N ILE A 53 -13.53 -1.21 -9.25
CA ILE A 53 -12.93 -2.42 -9.81
C ILE A 53 -11.54 -2.57 -9.22
N ILE A 54 -11.30 -3.66 -8.49
CA ILE A 54 -10.07 -3.91 -7.76
C ILE A 54 -9.27 -5.01 -8.45
N LEU A 55 -8.01 -4.68 -8.80
CA LEU A 55 -7.03 -5.60 -9.33
C LEU A 55 -5.93 -5.84 -8.27
N PRO A 56 -5.85 -7.05 -7.71
CA PRO A 56 -4.88 -7.36 -6.68
C PRO A 56 -3.46 -7.57 -7.23
N GLY A 57 -2.50 -7.49 -6.30
CA GLY A 57 -1.13 -7.89 -6.54
C GLY A 57 -0.95 -9.41 -6.66
N GLY A 58 0.30 -9.82 -6.81
CA GLY A 58 0.66 -11.23 -6.88
C GLY A 58 1.96 -11.50 -7.65
N GLY A 59 2.75 -10.47 -8.01
CA GLY A 59 4.00 -10.60 -8.75
C GLY A 59 3.79 -11.02 -10.21
N VAL A 60 4.81 -11.61 -10.84
CA VAL A 60 4.82 -11.94 -12.27
C VAL A 60 5.68 -13.17 -12.54
N ALA A 61 5.37 -13.95 -13.58
CA ALA A 61 6.25 -14.97 -14.11
C ALA A 61 6.93 -14.45 -15.38
N ARG A 62 8.25 -14.29 -15.36
CA ARG A 62 9.05 -13.76 -16.48
C ARG A 62 9.72 -14.83 -17.33
N ASN A 63 9.73 -16.07 -16.82
CA ASN A 63 10.31 -17.24 -17.48
C ASN A 63 9.68 -18.52 -16.91
N ASN A 64 10.08 -19.67 -17.45
CA ASN A 64 9.57 -20.98 -17.04
C ASN A 64 9.81 -21.28 -15.57
N ASP A 65 11.01 -20.98 -15.06
CA ASP A 65 11.37 -21.30 -13.66
C ASP A 65 10.57 -20.47 -12.68
N GLU A 66 10.39 -19.18 -12.96
CA GLU A 66 9.54 -18.31 -12.16
C GLU A 66 8.08 -18.76 -12.18
N TYR A 67 7.57 -19.20 -13.31
CA TYR A 67 6.23 -19.77 -13.40
C TYR A 67 6.11 -21.04 -12.55
N ILE A 68 7.04 -21.98 -12.67
CA ILE A 68 7.03 -23.23 -11.90
C ILE A 68 7.04 -22.93 -10.41
N ASN A 69 7.94 -22.04 -9.96
CA ASN A 69 8.02 -21.64 -8.55
C ASN A 69 6.73 -20.96 -8.06
N ARG A 70 6.09 -20.16 -8.90
CA ARG A 70 4.83 -19.49 -8.59
C ARG A 70 3.65 -20.44 -8.58
N SER A 71 3.58 -21.37 -9.54
CA SER A 71 2.46 -22.33 -9.67
C SER A 71 2.30 -23.21 -8.44
N GLN A 72 3.38 -23.43 -7.67
CA GLN A 72 3.33 -24.14 -6.39
C GLN A 72 2.64 -23.31 -5.29
N ASN A 73 2.63 -21.97 -5.43
CA ASN A 73 2.07 -21.05 -4.45
C ASN A 73 0.86 -20.26 -4.99
N MET A 74 0.54 -20.41 -6.27
CA MET A 74 -0.63 -19.75 -6.85
C MET A 74 -1.88 -20.52 -6.43
N LYS A 75 -2.77 -19.77 -5.84
CA LYS A 75 -4.10 -20.29 -5.56
C LYS A 75 -4.79 -20.65 -6.86
N GLU A 76 -5.52 -21.74 -6.85
CA GLU A 76 -6.54 -22.05 -7.84
C GLU A 76 -7.50 -20.87 -8.02
N PRO A 77 -8.27 -20.81 -9.12
CA PRO A 77 -9.31 -19.79 -9.24
C PRO A 77 -10.11 -19.73 -7.95
N GLU A 78 -10.35 -18.52 -7.46
CA GLU A 78 -11.07 -18.39 -6.20
C GLU A 78 -12.42 -19.06 -6.32
N GLN A 79 -12.62 -20.10 -5.52
CA GLN A 79 -13.89 -20.82 -5.41
C GLN A 79 -14.82 -20.19 -4.36
N LYS A 80 -14.35 -19.15 -3.68
CA LYS A 80 -15.11 -18.41 -2.67
C LYS A 80 -15.08 -16.92 -3.02
N ALA A 81 -16.20 -16.27 -2.77
CA ALA A 81 -16.28 -14.81 -2.95
C ALA A 81 -15.26 -14.09 -2.05
N HIS A 82 -14.60 -13.08 -2.61
CA HIS A 82 -13.68 -12.22 -1.87
C HIS A 82 -14.43 -11.47 -0.75
N ILE A 83 -13.78 -11.36 0.40
CA ILE A 83 -14.32 -10.63 1.55
C ILE A 83 -13.65 -9.25 1.58
N PHE A 84 -14.41 -8.20 1.26
CA PHE A 84 -13.93 -6.81 1.25
C PHE A 84 -13.79 -6.27 2.67
N ASN A 85 -12.66 -6.53 3.32
CA ASN A 85 -12.45 -6.19 4.73
C ASN A 85 -11.05 -5.66 5.06
N GLN A 86 -10.28 -5.23 4.07
CA GLN A 86 -8.90 -4.76 4.25
C GLN A 86 -8.75 -3.30 3.83
N GLY A 87 -7.98 -2.53 4.59
CA GLY A 87 -7.56 -1.17 4.24
C GLY A 87 -8.67 -0.31 3.62
N ILE A 88 -8.42 0.15 2.41
CA ILE A 88 -9.32 1.02 1.62
C ILE A 88 -10.68 0.37 1.30
N GLU A 89 -10.75 -0.96 1.23
CA GLU A 89 -12.00 -1.66 0.90
C GLU A 89 -13.11 -1.35 1.90
N LYS A 90 -12.77 -1.22 3.19
CA LYS A 90 -13.72 -0.85 4.24
C LYS A 90 -14.32 0.54 4.04
N ASP A 91 -13.54 1.48 3.53
CA ASP A 91 -14.01 2.84 3.31
C ASP A 91 -14.83 2.96 2.01
N LEU A 92 -14.49 2.18 1.00
CA LEU A 92 -15.30 2.05 -0.23
C LEU A 92 -16.66 1.42 0.07
N GLU A 93 -16.69 0.38 0.91
CA GLU A 93 -17.93 -0.25 1.37
C GLU A 93 -18.83 0.74 2.15
N LYS A 94 -18.27 1.49 3.11
CA LYS A 94 -18.99 2.52 3.87
C LYS A 94 -19.56 3.64 3.00
N ARG A 95 -19.01 3.81 1.79
CA ARG A 95 -19.45 4.80 0.79
C ARG A 95 -20.42 4.22 -0.22
N ASP A 96 -20.92 3.01 0.04
CA ASP A 96 -21.91 2.32 -0.76
C ASP A 96 -21.49 2.04 -2.21
N TYR A 97 -20.17 1.88 -2.48
CA TYR A 97 -19.72 1.47 -3.81
C TYR A 97 -20.18 0.04 -4.14
N ASN A 98 -20.55 -0.18 -5.38
CA ASN A 98 -20.59 -1.53 -5.96
C ASN A 98 -19.14 -1.96 -6.18
N MET A 99 -18.70 -3.02 -5.52
CA MET A 99 -17.30 -3.43 -5.48
C MET A 99 -17.10 -4.70 -6.32
N VAL A 100 -16.15 -4.67 -7.22
CA VAL A 100 -15.75 -5.79 -8.07
C VAL A 100 -14.32 -6.15 -7.79
N PHE A 101 -14.04 -7.40 -7.45
CA PHE A 101 -12.70 -7.93 -7.25
C PHE A 101 -12.41 -8.94 -8.34
N ILE A 102 -11.32 -8.74 -9.10
CA ILE A 102 -10.87 -9.63 -10.16
C ILE A 102 -9.63 -10.38 -9.67
N PRO A 103 -9.74 -11.65 -9.29
CA PRO A 103 -8.61 -12.43 -8.77
C PRO A 103 -7.45 -12.47 -9.77
N TYR A 104 -6.23 -12.42 -9.26
CA TYR A 104 -5.03 -12.50 -10.09
C TYR A 104 -4.56 -13.95 -10.19
N CYS A 105 -4.93 -14.63 -11.25
CA CYS A 105 -4.61 -16.05 -11.51
C CYS A 105 -3.88 -16.29 -12.83
N SER A 106 -3.37 -15.23 -13.46
CA SER A 106 -2.77 -15.29 -14.82
C SER A 106 -1.26 -15.07 -14.84
N SER A 107 -0.61 -14.68 -13.75
CA SER A 107 0.83 -14.45 -13.59
C SER A 107 1.46 -13.47 -14.59
N ASP A 108 0.67 -12.65 -15.30
CA ASP A 108 1.06 -11.86 -16.46
C ASP A 108 0.76 -10.36 -16.33
N LEU A 109 0.57 -9.84 -15.11
CA LEU A 109 0.26 -8.45 -14.84
C LEU A 109 -1.05 -7.97 -15.52
N PHE A 110 -2.04 -8.84 -15.65
CA PHE A 110 -3.32 -8.56 -16.34
C PHE A 110 -3.17 -8.10 -17.81
N GLN A 111 -2.10 -8.48 -18.50
CA GLN A 111 -1.80 -7.99 -19.84
C GLN A 111 -1.93 -9.06 -20.94
N GLY A 112 -1.87 -10.33 -20.59
CA GLY A 112 -1.69 -11.42 -21.53
C GLY A 112 -2.95 -11.83 -22.27
N ASN A 113 -2.74 -12.31 -23.49
CA ASN A 113 -3.69 -13.08 -24.28
C ASN A 113 -2.95 -14.12 -25.14
N HIS A 114 -2.16 -14.97 -24.48
CA HIS A 114 -1.39 -15.99 -25.19
C HIS A 114 -1.31 -17.27 -24.36
N ILE A 115 -0.73 -18.30 -24.96
CA ILE A 115 -0.41 -19.58 -24.35
C ILE A 115 1.10 -19.79 -24.49
N ASN A 116 1.76 -20.16 -23.40
CA ASN A 116 3.15 -20.59 -23.39
C ASN A 116 3.24 -22.11 -23.26
N LEU A 117 4.27 -22.70 -23.84
CA LEU A 117 4.59 -24.10 -23.64
C LEU A 117 5.62 -24.22 -22.50
N ILE A 118 5.23 -24.77 -21.37
CA ILE A 118 6.08 -24.93 -20.19
C ILE A 118 6.12 -26.41 -19.84
N ASN A 119 7.31 -27.02 -19.89
CA ASN A 119 7.47 -28.46 -19.67
C ASN A 119 6.51 -29.32 -20.53
N ASN A 120 6.38 -28.97 -21.80
CA ASN A 120 5.48 -29.60 -22.78
C ASN A 120 3.97 -29.53 -22.41
N LYS A 121 3.59 -28.60 -21.53
CA LYS A 121 2.19 -28.32 -21.21
C LYS A 121 1.83 -26.92 -21.67
N GLU A 122 0.67 -26.78 -22.25
CA GLU A 122 0.10 -25.48 -22.57
C GLU A 122 -0.34 -24.77 -21.29
N VAL A 123 0.21 -23.58 -21.07
CA VAL A 123 -0.13 -22.72 -19.93
C VAL A 123 -0.71 -21.42 -20.47
N PRO A 124 -1.97 -21.11 -20.17
CA PRO A 124 -2.59 -19.87 -20.61
C PRO A 124 -2.13 -18.69 -19.74
N PHE A 125 -1.74 -17.60 -20.41
CA PHE A 125 -1.47 -16.29 -19.83
C PHE A 125 -2.54 -15.33 -20.37
N LYS A 126 -3.68 -15.25 -19.68
CA LYS A 126 -4.93 -14.66 -20.19
C LYS A 126 -5.42 -13.47 -19.34
N GLY A 127 -4.53 -12.79 -18.60
CA GLY A 127 -4.93 -11.74 -17.66
C GLY A 127 -5.72 -10.60 -18.29
N ARG A 128 -5.35 -10.16 -19.51
CA ARG A 128 -6.12 -9.17 -20.24
C ARG A 128 -7.50 -9.69 -20.64
N VAL A 129 -7.58 -10.92 -21.12
CA VAL A 129 -8.86 -11.53 -21.50
C VAL A 129 -9.79 -11.64 -20.29
N ILE A 130 -9.24 -12.01 -19.12
CA ILE A 130 -9.98 -12.05 -17.86
C ILE A 130 -10.52 -10.65 -17.54
N PHE A 131 -9.64 -9.63 -17.51
CA PHE A 131 -10.03 -8.25 -17.20
C PHE A 131 -11.12 -7.74 -18.16
N GLU A 132 -10.85 -7.77 -19.47
CA GLU A 132 -11.79 -7.28 -20.50
C GLU A 132 -13.13 -8.00 -20.41
N SER A 133 -13.14 -9.32 -20.20
CA SER A 133 -14.38 -10.10 -20.11
C SER A 133 -15.22 -9.76 -18.88
N VAL A 134 -14.57 -9.47 -17.72
CA VAL A 134 -15.32 -8.97 -16.54
C VAL A 134 -15.91 -7.60 -16.84
N ILE A 135 -15.13 -6.69 -17.42
CA ILE A 135 -15.60 -5.34 -17.77
C ILE A 135 -16.78 -5.43 -18.76
N ASP A 136 -16.68 -6.27 -19.79
CA ASP A 136 -17.77 -6.47 -20.78
C ASP A 136 -19.03 -7.05 -20.12
N GLN A 137 -18.89 -7.98 -19.18
CA GLN A 137 -20.02 -8.59 -18.46
C GLN A 137 -20.81 -7.59 -17.60
N ILE A 138 -20.13 -6.55 -17.09
CA ILE A 138 -20.77 -5.48 -16.31
C ILE A 138 -20.86 -4.14 -17.06
N TYR A 139 -20.53 -4.11 -18.35
CA TYR A 139 -20.38 -2.90 -19.16
C TYR A 139 -21.59 -1.96 -19.10
N SER A 140 -22.81 -2.51 -19.24
CA SER A 140 -24.05 -1.73 -19.20
C SER A 140 -24.28 -1.00 -17.87
N LYS A 141 -23.76 -1.58 -16.77
CA LYS A 141 -23.80 -0.97 -15.43
C LYS A 141 -22.75 0.13 -15.32
N LEU A 142 -21.52 -0.14 -15.75
CA LEU A 142 -20.43 0.84 -15.72
C LEU A 142 -20.73 2.05 -16.60
N LYS A 143 -21.35 1.85 -17.76
CA LYS A 143 -21.73 2.96 -18.65
C LYS A 143 -22.72 3.95 -18.05
N LYS A 144 -23.50 3.52 -17.07
CA LYS A 144 -24.49 4.33 -16.35
C LYS A 144 -23.97 4.82 -15.01
N ALA A 145 -22.76 4.45 -14.62
CA ALA A 145 -22.20 4.81 -13.32
C ALA A 145 -21.94 6.31 -13.18
N ASP A 146 -22.22 6.83 -11.99
CA ASP A 146 -21.93 8.22 -11.64
C ASP A 146 -20.42 8.44 -11.42
N GLU A 147 -19.75 7.40 -10.95
CA GLU A 147 -18.30 7.38 -10.71
C GLU A 147 -17.78 5.95 -10.83
N ILE A 148 -16.61 5.78 -11.44
CA ILE A 148 -15.92 4.48 -11.52
C ILE A 148 -14.49 4.66 -11.04
N ILE A 149 -14.12 3.93 -10.00
CA ILE A 149 -12.72 3.83 -9.54
C ILE A 149 -12.13 2.52 -10.03
N PHE A 150 -11.03 2.58 -10.77
CA PHE A 150 -10.17 1.42 -10.99
C PHE A 150 -9.01 1.49 -10.00
N ALA A 151 -8.91 0.51 -9.12
CA ALA A 151 -7.95 0.48 -8.04
C ALA A 151 -7.05 -0.75 -8.17
N GLY A 152 -5.74 -0.55 -8.24
CA GLY A 152 -4.80 -1.65 -8.38
C GLY A 152 -3.60 -1.49 -7.47
N TYR A 153 -3.10 -2.62 -6.98
CA TYR A 153 -1.89 -2.66 -6.19
C TYR A 153 -0.90 -3.72 -6.71
N SER A 154 0.40 -3.43 -6.62
CA SER A 154 1.46 -4.31 -7.10
C SER A 154 1.22 -4.72 -8.58
N ALA A 155 1.13 -6.01 -8.90
CA ALA A 155 0.82 -6.50 -10.24
C ALA A 155 -0.49 -5.90 -10.80
N GLY A 156 -1.48 -5.67 -9.96
CA GLY A 156 -2.75 -5.04 -10.34
C GLY A 156 -2.60 -3.56 -10.72
N ALA A 157 -1.71 -2.82 -10.04
CA ALA A 157 -1.38 -1.45 -10.42
C ALA A 157 -0.83 -1.40 -11.85
N ILE A 158 0.11 -2.30 -12.18
CA ILE A 158 0.64 -2.44 -13.54
C ILE A 158 -0.48 -2.83 -14.51
N GLY A 159 -1.38 -3.74 -14.10
CA GLY A 159 -2.54 -4.18 -14.87
C GLY A 159 -3.47 -3.02 -15.26
N ILE A 160 -3.67 -2.04 -14.39
CA ILE A 160 -4.42 -0.82 -14.73
C ILE A 160 -3.77 -0.08 -15.90
N GLY A 161 -2.46 0.09 -15.86
CA GLY A 161 -1.72 0.73 -16.96
C GLY A 161 -1.90 0.00 -18.28
N PHE A 162 -1.75 -1.33 -18.32
CA PHE A 162 -1.94 -2.13 -19.53
C PHE A 162 -3.37 -2.07 -20.08
N ASN A 163 -4.34 -1.88 -19.24
CA ASN A 163 -5.75 -1.80 -19.60
C ASN A 163 -6.28 -0.37 -19.69
N ALA A 164 -5.43 0.66 -19.62
CA ALA A 164 -5.82 2.07 -19.62
C ALA A 164 -6.73 2.44 -20.79
N LYS A 165 -6.46 1.89 -22.00
CA LYS A 165 -7.30 2.08 -23.18
C LYS A 165 -8.72 1.54 -22.99
N LYS A 166 -8.88 0.36 -22.38
CA LYS A 166 -10.20 -0.22 -22.09
C LYS A 166 -10.92 0.58 -21.00
N ILE A 167 -10.19 1.01 -20.00
CA ILE A 167 -10.68 1.83 -18.90
C ILE A 167 -11.19 3.18 -19.41
N SER A 168 -10.52 3.79 -20.39
CA SER A 168 -10.90 5.09 -20.94
C SER A 168 -12.17 5.10 -21.79
N GLU A 169 -12.77 3.93 -22.07
CA GLU A 169 -14.10 3.84 -22.72
C GLU A 169 -15.23 4.37 -21.83
N PHE A 170 -14.96 4.53 -20.53
CA PHE A 170 -15.95 5.00 -19.56
C PHE A 170 -15.76 6.48 -19.22
N LYS A 171 -16.86 7.11 -18.84
CA LYS A 171 -16.86 8.47 -18.28
C LYS A 171 -16.65 8.42 -16.76
N ASN A 172 -16.25 9.55 -16.19
CA ASN A 172 -16.09 9.72 -14.73
C ASN A 172 -15.17 8.66 -14.09
N VAL A 173 -14.12 8.30 -14.83
CA VAL A 173 -13.10 7.36 -14.37
C VAL A 173 -12.13 8.05 -13.43
N ARG A 174 -11.82 7.36 -12.34
CA ARG A 174 -10.79 7.72 -11.36
C ARG A 174 -9.89 6.51 -11.14
N ILE A 175 -8.63 6.74 -10.88
CA ILE A 175 -7.64 5.67 -10.73
C ILE A 175 -6.98 5.74 -9.35
N ILE A 176 -6.78 4.59 -8.71
CA ILE A 176 -5.88 4.43 -7.57
C ILE A 176 -4.79 3.44 -7.98
N VAL A 177 -3.53 3.88 -7.87
CA VAL A 177 -2.36 3.06 -8.17
C VAL A 177 -1.51 2.96 -6.91
N ASP A 178 -1.34 1.75 -6.39
CA ASP A 178 -0.52 1.52 -5.20
C ASP A 178 0.69 0.64 -5.53
N SER A 179 1.86 1.14 -5.18
CA SER A 179 3.16 0.46 -5.23
C SER A 179 3.83 0.31 -6.59
N PHE A 180 3.22 0.77 -7.67
CA PHE A 180 3.88 0.84 -8.98
C PHE A 180 3.49 2.09 -9.76
N TRP A 181 4.50 2.92 -10.04
CA TRP A 181 4.40 4.10 -10.90
C TRP A 181 5.67 4.24 -11.74
N PHE A 182 5.52 4.62 -12.99
CA PHE A 182 6.64 4.70 -13.91
C PHE A 182 6.85 6.12 -14.41
N ASP A 183 7.83 6.79 -13.87
CA ASP A 183 8.40 8.00 -14.43
C ASP A 183 9.48 7.69 -15.49
N ASN A 184 10.10 8.73 -16.04
CA ASN A 184 11.13 8.56 -17.07
C ASN A 184 12.39 7.83 -16.56
N GLU A 185 12.74 7.95 -15.28
CA GLU A 185 13.92 7.30 -14.71
C GLU A 185 13.65 5.81 -14.45
N THR A 186 12.49 5.49 -13.90
CA THR A 186 12.05 4.09 -13.73
C THR A 186 11.85 3.41 -15.08
N LYS A 187 11.30 4.08 -16.09
CA LYS A 187 11.19 3.57 -17.46
C LYS A 187 12.53 3.15 -18.02
N LYS A 188 13.56 3.99 -17.89
CA LYS A 188 14.91 3.70 -18.40
C LYS A 188 15.49 2.44 -17.75
N PHE A 189 15.33 2.31 -16.43
CA PHE A 189 15.75 1.09 -15.71
C PHE A 189 15.07 -0.16 -16.27
N TYR A 190 13.75 -0.12 -16.46
CA TYR A 190 13.00 -1.27 -16.97
C TYR A 190 13.25 -1.52 -18.46
N GLN A 191 13.53 -0.51 -19.28
CA GLN A 191 13.97 -0.71 -20.67
C GLN A 191 15.31 -1.42 -20.75
N ASP A 192 16.26 -1.12 -19.87
CA ASP A 192 17.55 -1.83 -19.80
C ASP A 192 17.38 -3.25 -19.27
N PHE A 193 16.47 -3.46 -18.35
CA PHE A 193 16.07 -4.78 -17.88
C PHE A 193 15.41 -5.58 -19.00
N GLU A 194 14.53 -4.97 -19.78
CA GLU A 194 13.84 -5.56 -20.93
C GLU A 194 14.81 -6.08 -21.98
N LYS A 195 15.89 -5.35 -22.29
CA LYS A 195 16.91 -5.77 -23.25
C LYS A 195 17.67 -7.04 -22.84
N LYS A 196 17.70 -7.35 -21.55
CA LYS A 196 18.44 -8.48 -20.96
C LYS A 196 17.63 -9.75 -20.80
N HIS A 197 16.30 -9.70 -20.93
CA HIS A 197 15.40 -10.80 -20.64
C HIS A 197 14.60 -11.21 -21.89
N ASP A 198 14.21 -12.48 -21.95
CA ASP A 198 13.39 -13.00 -23.06
C ASP A 198 12.00 -12.36 -23.06
N ARG A 199 11.78 -11.47 -24.02
CA ARG A 199 10.52 -10.73 -24.20
C ARG A 199 9.37 -11.63 -24.64
N SER A 200 9.67 -12.80 -25.21
CA SER A 200 8.67 -13.67 -25.81
C SER A 200 7.76 -14.33 -24.78
N PHE A 201 8.25 -14.52 -23.56
CA PHE A 201 7.51 -15.23 -22.53
C PHE A 201 6.30 -14.46 -21.99
N LEU A 202 6.49 -13.19 -21.63
CA LEU A 202 5.46 -12.39 -20.97
C LEU A 202 4.70 -11.45 -21.90
N TYR A 203 5.39 -10.90 -22.90
CA TYR A 203 4.94 -9.68 -23.57
C TYR A 203 4.48 -9.92 -25.01
N ARG A 204 4.41 -11.18 -25.44
CA ARG A 204 4.05 -11.59 -26.81
C ARG A 204 2.76 -10.96 -27.32
N SER A 205 1.77 -10.79 -26.44
CA SER A 205 0.44 -10.27 -26.82
C SER A 205 0.27 -8.76 -26.59
N SER A 206 1.08 -8.15 -25.72
CA SER A 206 0.95 -6.74 -25.38
C SER A 206 1.85 -5.80 -26.18
N MET A 207 2.89 -6.32 -26.85
CA MET A 207 3.84 -5.47 -27.61
C MET A 207 3.18 -4.60 -28.66
N LYS A 208 2.25 -5.12 -29.44
CA LYS A 208 1.50 -4.33 -30.44
C LYS A 208 0.61 -3.25 -29.81
N LEU A 209 0.09 -3.49 -28.61
CA LEU A 209 -0.75 -2.52 -27.88
C LEU A 209 0.09 -1.39 -27.29
N CYS A 210 1.33 -1.67 -26.98
CA CYS A 210 2.24 -0.78 -26.27
C CYS A 210 3.27 -0.13 -27.19
N ASN A 211 2.98 0.02 -28.51
CA ASN A 211 3.89 0.61 -29.50
C ASN A 211 5.28 -0.01 -29.47
N ASP A 212 5.34 -1.34 -29.46
CA ASP A 212 6.56 -2.16 -29.40
C ASP A 212 7.43 -1.97 -28.14
N SER A 213 6.92 -1.24 -27.14
CA SER A 213 7.54 -1.12 -25.83
C SER A 213 6.50 -1.34 -24.73
N TRP A 214 6.57 -2.48 -24.07
CA TRP A 214 5.65 -2.81 -22.97
C TRP A 214 5.69 -1.78 -21.82
N VAL A 215 6.83 -1.13 -21.62
CA VAL A 215 7.00 -0.05 -20.61
C VAL A 215 6.08 1.14 -20.90
N SER A 216 5.69 1.38 -22.15
CA SER A 216 4.76 2.47 -22.51
C SER A 216 3.32 2.24 -22.03
N CYS A 217 3.00 1.00 -21.66
CA CYS A 217 1.69 0.62 -21.08
C CYS A 217 1.69 0.60 -19.56
N PHE A 218 2.81 0.82 -18.91
CA PHE A 218 2.84 0.84 -17.46
C PHE A 218 2.09 2.06 -16.90
N PRO A 219 1.61 1.99 -15.65
CA PRO A 219 0.97 3.14 -15.01
C PRO A 219 1.97 4.29 -14.94
N SER A 220 1.68 5.34 -15.68
CA SER A 220 2.51 6.53 -15.78
C SER A 220 1.64 7.71 -16.22
N ARG A 221 2.11 8.92 -15.95
CA ARG A 221 1.44 10.12 -16.44
C ARG A 221 1.22 10.09 -17.93
N GLU A 222 2.27 9.78 -18.71
CA GLU A 222 2.21 9.72 -20.16
C GLU A 222 1.15 8.72 -20.68
N ASN A 223 1.10 7.51 -20.09
CA ASN A 223 0.11 6.51 -20.50
C ASN A 223 -1.31 6.95 -20.17
N PHE A 224 -1.53 7.54 -19.01
CA PHE A 224 -2.86 7.98 -18.59
C PHE A 224 -3.32 9.21 -19.34
N GLU A 225 -2.46 10.22 -19.56
CA GLU A 225 -2.77 11.38 -20.40
C GLU A 225 -3.14 10.97 -21.84
N LYS A 226 -2.38 10.05 -22.45
CA LYS A 226 -2.67 9.50 -23.78
C LYS A 226 -4.05 8.84 -23.86
N ASN A 227 -4.53 8.29 -22.76
CA ASN A 227 -5.84 7.67 -22.67
C ASN A 227 -6.90 8.59 -22.03
N ASN A 228 -6.65 9.89 -21.90
CA ASN A 228 -7.55 10.89 -21.31
C ASN A 228 -7.98 10.56 -19.87
N ILE A 229 -7.13 9.94 -19.08
CA ILE A 229 -7.34 9.63 -17.68
C ILE A 229 -6.62 10.70 -16.85
N ASN A 230 -7.38 11.57 -16.19
CA ASN A 230 -6.85 12.78 -15.54
C ASN A 230 -7.07 12.82 -14.01
N ASP A 231 -7.81 11.89 -13.43
CA ASP A 231 -8.06 11.82 -11.98
C ASP A 231 -7.39 10.56 -11.40
N VAL A 232 -6.17 10.73 -10.91
CA VAL A 232 -5.31 9.63 -10.42
C VAL A 232 -4.84 9.94 -9.01
N PHE A 233 -5.01 8.98 -8.12
CA PHE A 233 -4.41 8.97 -6.79
C PHE A 233 -3.23 8.00 -6.78
N LEU A 234 -2.02 8.55 -6.75
CA LEU A 234 -0.78 7.80 -6.76
C LEU A 234 -0.34 7.49 -5.33
N ILE A 235 -0.08 6.21 -5.03
CA ILE A 235 0.47 5.75 -3.76
C ILE A 235 1.83 5.09 -4.00
N TRP A 236 2.87 5.59 -3.34
CA TRP A 236 4.22 5.06 -3.51
C TRP A 236 5.05 5.10 -2.24
N ASN A 237 5.70 3.99 -1.93
CA ASN A 237 6.76 3.95 -0.94
C ASN A 237 8.13 3.81 -1.64
N ILE A 238 8.96 4.83 -1.59
CA ILE A 238 10.30 4.83 -2.19
C ILE A 238 11.26 3.84 -1.49
N GLY A 239 10.96 3.49 -0.22
CA GLY A 239 11.66 2.44 0.52
C GLY A 239 11.28 1.02 0.12
N ASP A 240 10.30 0.85 -0.78
CA ASP A 240 9.88 -0.45 -1.30
C ASP A 240 11.06 -1.17 -1.97
N GLU A 241 11.19 -2.48 -1.70
CA GLU A 241 12.31 -3.25 -2.25
C GLU A 241 12.27 -3.38 -3.77
N TYR A 242 11.09 -3.33 -4.39
CA TYR A 242 10.98 -3.28 -5.84
C TYR A 242 11.55 -1.99 -6.44
N ALA A 243 11.64 -0.92 -5.64
CA ALA A 243 12.35 0.31 -5.99
C ALA A 243 13.87 0.23 -5.75
N LYS A 244 14.37 -0.78 -5.04
CA LYS A 244 15.81 -0.92 -4.70
C LYS A 244 16.72 -1.10 -5.91
N GLY A 245 16.20 -1.61 -7.03
CA GLY A 245 16.95 -1.73 -8.28
C GLY A 245 17.25 -0.39 -8.96
N VAL A 246 16.59 0.68 -8.55
CA VAL A 246 16.78 2.01 -9.13
C VAL A 246 17.92 2.72 -8.42
N LYS A 247 18.95 3.08 -9.17
CA LYS A 247 20.20 3.63 -8.62
C LYS A 247 20.04 5.04 -8.05
N ASP A 248 19.14 5.83 -8.61
CA ASP A 248 18.94 7.23 -8.24
C ASP A 248 17.58 7.45 -7.56
N LYS A 249 17.54 7.23 -6.26
CA LYS A 249 16.34 7.45 -5.44
C LYS A 249 15.89 8.92 -5.42
N GLU A 250 16.80 9.87 -5.51
CA GLU A 250 16.46 11.29 -5.49
C GLU A 250 15.74 11.69 -6.79
N ALA A 251 16.19 11.18 -7.94
CA ALA A 251 15.48 11.40 -9.20
C ALA A 251 14.05 10.86 -9.16
N ILE A 252 13.85 9.65 -8.58
CA ILE A 252 12.51 9.08 -8.39
C ILE A 252 11.64 9.97 -7.50
N LYS A 253 12.17 10.43 -6.36
CA LYS A 253 11.44 11.33 -5.45
C LYS A 253 10.94 12.58 -6.17
N ILE A 254 11.81 13.21 -6.96
CA ILE A 254 11.49 14.40 -7.74
C ILE A 254 10.39 14.10 -8.76
N ALA A 255 10.49 12.98 -9.47
CA ALA A 255 9.54 12.60 -10.50
C ALA A 255 8.17 12.24 -9.90
N ILE A 256 8.13 11.43 -8.84
CA ILE A 256 6.89 11.09 -8.11
C ILE A 256 6.23 12.34 -7.54
N LYS A 257 7.02 13.25 -6.95
CA LYS A 257 6.50 14.52 -6.47
C LYS A 257 5.86 15.33 -7.58
N LYS A 258 6.51 15.42 -8.73
CA LYS A 258 6.01 16.15 -9.91
C LYS A 258 4.67 15.59 -10.40
N ASP A 259 4.52 14.25 -10.40
CA ASP A 259 3.31 13.61 -10.86
C ASP A 259 2.17 13.73 -9.83
N ILE A 260 2.47 13.62 -8.52
CA ILE A 260 1.49 13.94 -7.46
C ILE A 260 1.05 15.39 -7.54
N ASP A 261 1.97 16.33 -7.81
CA ASP A 261 1.64 17.75 -7.99
C ASP A 261 0.78 17.96 -9.23
N PHE A 262 1.05 17.25 -10.32
CA PHE A 262 0.26 17.31 -11.55
C PHE A 262 -1.19 16.85 -11.33
N TYR A 263 -1.40 15.69 -10.72
CA TYR A 263 -2.75 15.21 -10.42
C TYR A 263 -3.42 15.90 -9.23
N ASN A 264 -2.67 16.72 -8.49
CA ASN A 264 -3.10 17.31 -7.22
C ASN A 264 -3.61 16.27 -6.21
N ALA A 265 -3.15 15.03 -6.30
CA ALA A 265 -3.58 13.91 -5.48
C ALA A 265 -2.47 12.86 -5.38
N GLY A 266 -2.28 12.29 -4.20
CA GLY A 266 -1.35 11.19 -4.00
C GLY A 266 -0.72 11.15 -2.62
N PHE A 267 -0.04 10.04 -2.36
CA PHE A 267 0.64 9.75 -1.12
C PHE A 267 1.98 9.10 -1.40
N SER A 268 3.07 9.77 -1.10
CA SER A 268 4.42 9.23 -1.26
C SER A 268 5.21 9.36 0.02
N ILE A 269 5.82 8.26 0.42
CA ILE A 269 6.67 8.17 1.62
C ILE A 269 7.98 7.46 1.28
N GLU A 270 8.99 7.64 2.13
CA GLU A 270 10.15 6.78 2.20
C GLU A 270 10.18 6.11 3.58
N ALA A 271 9.61 4.92 3.69
CA ALA A 271 9.67 4.11 4.89
C ALA A 271 10.65 2.95 4.67
N GLU A 272 11.57 2.74 5.62
CA GLU A 272 12.42 1.55 5.60
C GLU A 272 11.55 0.30 5.77
N GLU A 273 11.87 -0.75 5.00
CA GLU A 273 11.29 -2.07 5.16
C GLU A 273 11.44 -2.57 6.59
N ARG A 274 10.36 -3.06 7.14
CA ARG A 274 10.38 -3.79 8.39
C ARG A 274 10.27 -5.28 8.10
N LYS A 275 11.33 -6.03 8.37
CA LYS A 275 11.24 -7.48 8.48
C LYS A 275 10.50 -7.82 9.77
N VAL A 276 9.23 -8.14 9.68
CA VAL A 276 8.45 -8.70 10.79
C VAL A 276 8.41 -10.21 10.60
N SER A 277 8.79 -10.94 11.65
CA SER A 277 8.93 -12.41 11.71
C SER A 277 8.00 -13.18 10.77
N GLY A 278 8.57 -13.76 9.70
CA GLY A 278 7.92 -14.75 8.84
C GLY A 278 7.07 -14.20 7.70
N PHE A 279 6.65 -12.94 7.74
CA PHE A 279 6.09 -12.16 6.63
C PHE A 279 6.87 -10.86 6.57
N GLU A 280 7.50 -10.62 5.44
CA GLU A 280 8.15 -9.35 5.17
C GLU A 280 7.05 -8.30 5.02
N ASP A 281 6.94 -7.40 6.01
CA ASP A 281 6.10 -6.21 5.90
C ASP A 281 6.88 -5.19 5.08
N TRP A 282 6.75 -5.31 3.77
CA TRP A 282 7.64 -4.76 2.76
C TRP A 282 7.45 -3.26 2.55
N GLY A 283 6.49 -2.64 3.24
CA GLY A 283 6.06 -1.29 2.88
C GLY A 283 5.52 -1.23 1.44
N HIS A 284 5.28 -2.41 0.87
CA HIS A 284 4.65 -2.63 -0.41
C HIS A 284 3.14 -2.75 -0.18
N VAL A 285 2.32 -2.10 -1.02
CA VAL A 285 0.86 -2.16 -0.90
C VAL A 285 0.31 -1.47 0.37
N LEU A 286 0.40 -0.14 0.38
CA LEU A 286 0.05 0.64 1.57
C LEU A 286 -1.46 0.76 1.82
N ALA A 287 -2.29 0.82 0.77
CA ALA A 287 -3.72 1.08 0.90
C ALA A 287 -4.54 -0.15 1.30
N TRP A 288 -4.04 -1.35 1.05
CA TRP A 288 -4.73 -2.62 1.36
C TRP A 288 -4.28 -3.27 2.66
N ASP A 289 -3.28 -2.73 3.36
CA ASP A 289 -2.94 -3.15 4.71
C ASP A 289 -3.55 -2.19 5.74
N ASP A 290 -4.37 -2.72 6.65
CA ASP A 290 -5.05 -1.93 7.68
C ASP A 290 -4.10 -1.10 8.55
N LYS A 291 -2.90 -1.60 8.82
CA LYS A 291 -1.92 -0.94 9.69
C LYS A 291 -1.29 0.25 8.99
N THR A 292 -0.87 0.07 7.75
CA THR A 292 -0.25 1.13 6.95
C THR A 292 -1.27 2.16 6.49
N TYR A 293 -2.46 1.72 6.12
CA TYR A 293 -3.54 2.58 5.65
C TYR A 293 -4.01 3.59 6.70
N LYS A 294 -4.15 3.16 7.96
CA LYS A 294 -4.60 3.99 9.08
C LYS A 294 -3.47 4.71 9.81
N LYS A 295 -2.23 4.39 9.50
CA LYS A 295 -1.09 5.01 10.17
C LYS A 295 -0.98 6.48 9.79
N ASN A 296 -0.83 7.33 10.80
CA ASN A 296 -0.48 8.72 10.56
C ASN A 296 0.99 8.84 10.14
N TYR A 297 1.17 9.42 9.00
CA TYR A 297 2.45 9.87 8.50
C TYR A 297 2.48 11.39 8.68
N PHE A 298 3.17 11.86 9.72
CA PHE A 298 3.23 13.26 10.20
C PHE A 298 1.88 13.85 10.64
N ASN A 299 1.05 14.35 9.76
CA ASN A 299 -0.19 15.03 10.12
C ASN A 299 -1.44 14.41 9.51
N ILE A 300 -1.26 13.44 8.62
CA ILE A 300 -2.37 12.83 7.88
C ILE A 300 -2.08 11.35 7.63
N SER A 301 -3.09 10.51 7.72
CA SER A 301 -3.00 9.10 7.33
C SER A 301 -3.24 8.95 5.83
N LEU A 302 -2.80 7.81 5.26
CA LEU A 302 -3.19 7.45 3.90
C LEU A 302 -4.71 7.36 3.76
N GLN A 303 -5.38 6.82 4.78
CA GLN A 303 -6.85 6.78 4.85
C GLN A 303 -7.47 8.16 4.69
N GLU A 304 -6.96 9.14 5.42
CA GLU A 304 -7.49 10.52 5.35
C GLU A 304 -7.21 11.16 3.99
N ALA A 305 -6.02 10.98 3.44
CA ALA A 305 -5.65 11.51 2.13
C ALA A 305 -6.53 10.94 1.00
N VAL A 306 -6.71 9.62 0.96
CA VAL A 306 -7.59 8.95 -0.01
C VAL A 306 -9.05 9.37 0.20
N THR A 307 -9.50 9.46 1.45
CA THR A 307 -10.85 9.91 1.79
C THR A 307 -11.11 11.33 1.29
N ASN A 308 -10.17 12.25 1.52
CA ASN A 308 -10.27 13.63 1.02
C ASN A 308 -10.32 13.67 -0.51
N TRP A 309 -9.52 12.85 -1.19
CA TRP A 309 -9.57 12.75 -2.64
C TRP A 309 -10.91 12.19 -3.13
N MET A 310 -11.43 11.11 -2.53
CA MET A 310 -12.75 10.58 -2.87
C MET A 310 -13.85 11.63 -2.69
N ASP A 311 -13.77 12.45 -1.64
CA ASP A 311 -14.74 13.52 -1.35
C ASP A 311 -14.49 14.80 -2.14
N LYS A 312 -13.49 14.83 -3.03
CA LYS A 312 -13.07 16.03 -3.80
C LYS A 312 -12.75 17.24 -2.91
N LYS A 313 -12.21 17.00 -1.72
CA LYS A 313 -11.74 18.01 -0.80
C LYS A 313 -10.32 18.48 -1.14
N SER A 314 -9.95 19.68 -0.67
CA SER A 314 -8.54 20.13 -0.70
C SER A 314 -7.67 19.28 0.25
N ASN A 315 -6.34 19.34 0.08
CA ASN A 315 -5.34 18.64 0.90
C ASN A 315 -5.33 17.12 0.73
N THR A 316 -5.30 16.67 -0.50
CA THR A 316 -5.19 15.26 -0.86
C THR A 316 -3.77 14.80 -1.14
N LYS A 317 -2.80 15.71 -0.98
CA LYS A 317 -1.38 15.43 -1.25
C LYS A 317 -0.63 15.18 0.04
N VAL A 318 0.07 14.07 0.10
CA VAL A 318 1.06 13.80 1.13
C VAL A 318 2.34 13.34 0.47
N ILE A 319 3.39 14.12 0.60
CA ILE A 319 4.71 13.82 0.09
C ILE A 319 5.68 13.95 1.24
N GLU A 320 6.17 12.84 1.72
CA GLU A 320 7.06 12.81 2.86
C GLU A 320 8.23 11.86 2.61
N TYR A 321 9.39 12.46 2.46
CA TYR A 321 10.63 11.74 2.32
C TYR A 321 11.46 11.88 3.57
N PHE A 322 11.77 10.76 4.20
CA PHE A 322 12.65 10.68 5.35
C PHE A 322 14.10 10.59 4.90
N SER A 323 14.67 11.65 4.33
CA SER A 323 16.12 11.68 4.27
C SER A 323 16.68 12.21 5.59
N LYS A 324 17.78 11.64 6.06
CA LYS A 324 18.52 12.16 7.22
C LYS A 324 18.86 13.65 7.11
N ASN A 325 18.75 14.25 5.90
CA ASN A 325 19.10 15.62 5.59
C ASN A 325 17.89 16.55 5.37
N GLU A 326 16.69 16.04 5.08
CA GLU A 326 15.53 16.89 4.73
C GLU A 326 14.59 17.22 5.89
N ILE A 327 14.86 16.67 7.07
CA ILE A 327 14.21 17.12 8.32
C ILE A 327 14.45 18.63 8.59
N LYS A 328 15.33 19.26 7.83
CA LYS A 328 15.72 20.66 8.02
C LYS A 328 14.72 21.73 7.57
N THR A 329 13.65 21.43 6.86
CA THR A 329 12.82 22.47 6.21
C THR A 329 11.40 22.69 6.73
N LYS A 330 10.82 21.77 7.55
CA LYS A 330 9.60 22.13 8.29
C LYS A 330 9.99 23.00 9.48
N LYS A 331 9.32 24.14 9.70
CA LYS A 331 9.48 25.00 10.89
C LYS A 331 9.35 24.13 12.15
N LYS A 332 10.47 23.54 12.54
CA LYS A 332 10.59 22.82 13.80
C LYS A 332 10.44 23.84 14.91
N SER A 333 9.73 23.48 15.94
CA SER A 333 9.57 24.36 17.07
C SER A 333 10.84 24.30 17.92
N ASN A 334 11.55 25.39 18.05
CA ASN A 334 12.63 25.56 19.01
C ASN A 334 12.14 25.82 20.45
N LEU A 335 10.81 25.82 20.65
CA LEU A 335 10.16 26.02 21.98
C LEU A 335 10.61 25.02 23.03
N PHE A 336 11.04 23.84 22.61
CA PHE A 336 11.49 22.77 23.50
C PHE A 336 12.99 22.54 23.44
N ASP A 337 13.73 23.38 22.73
CA ASP A 337 15.19 23.25 22.67
C ASP A 337 15.81 23.30 24.05
N GLY A 338 16.78 22.41 24.29
CA GLY A 338 17.43 22.33 25.57
C GLY A 338 17.93 20.94 25.91
N LYS A 339 18.45 20.84 27.13
CA LYS A 339 19.03 19.60 27.66
C LYS A 339 18.06 18.94 28.63
N TYR A 340 17.80 17.69 28.43
CA TYR A 340 16.90 16.86 29.20
C TYR A 340 17.62 15.61 29.70
N LYS A 341 17.01 14.95 30.68
CA LYS A 341 17.37 13.60 31.12
C LYS A 341 16.29 12.63 30.66
N PHE A 342 16.66 11.45 30.21
CA PHE A 342 15.70 10.42 29.92
C PHE A 342 15.96 9.14 30.69
N LYS A 343 14.91 8.39 30.92
CA LYS A 343 14.94 7.03 31.45
C LYS A 343 14.04 6.15 30.60
N LEU A 344 14.53 5.01 30.17
CA LEU A 344 13.80 4.02 29.41
C LEU A 344 13.52 2.81 30.29
N TYR A 345 12.29 2.37 30.28
CA TYR A 345 11.82 1.28 31.12
C TYR A 345 11.15 0.21 30.32
N ARG A 346 11.33 -1.03 30.76
CA ARG A 346 10.54 -2.19 30.39
C ARG A 346 9.57 -2.46 31.54
N SER A 347 8.29 -2.68 31.24
CA SER A 347 7.25 -2.98 32.21
C SER A 347 6.58 -4.29 31.81
N SER A 348 6.54 -5.27 32.71
CA SER A 348 5.61 -6.40 32.70
C SER A 348 4.53 -6.15 33.75
N GLU A 349 3.48 -6.96 33.79
CA GLU A 349 2.38 -6.80 34.75
C GLU A 349 2.86 -6.74 36.21
N GLU A 350 3.97 -7.41 36.52
CA GLU A 350 4.51 -7.52 37.89
C GLU A 350 5.77 -6.69 38.17
N ASN A 351 6.55 -6.30 37.14
CA ASN A 351 7.86 -5.69 37.36
C ASN A 351 8.19 -4.56 36.38
N LYS A 352 8.77 -3.50 36.93
CA LYS A 352 9.31 -2.37 36.20
C LYS A 352 10.83 -2.40 36.22
N THR A 353 11.48 -2.59 35.09
CA THR A 353 12.94 -2.63 34.96
C THR A 353 13.43 -1.45 34.14
N LYS A 354 14.38 -0.68 34.70
CA LYS A 354 15.09 0.36 33.94
C LYS A 354 16.07 -0.31 32.98
N ILE A 355 15.92 -0.06 31.69
CA ILE A 355 16.76 -0.66 30.63
C ILE A 355 17.73 0.34 29.97
N GLY A 356 17.54 1.64 30.22
CA GLY A 356 18.47 2.66 29.74
C GLY A 356 18.22 4.02 30.38
N ASN A 357 19.26 4.85 30.38
CA ASN A 357 19.17 6.26 30.79
C ASN A 357 20.29 7.08 30.13
N GLY A 358 20.11 8.39 30.13
CA GLY A 358 21.12 9.30 29.61
C GLY A 358 20.67 10.74 29.59
N LYS A 359 21.40 11.54 28.82
CA LYS A 359 21.02 12.90 28.47
C LYS A 359 20.37 12.91 27.10
N LEU A 360 19.44 13.82 26.92
CA LEU A 360 18.77 14.11 25.67
C LEU A 360 18.95 15.60 25.38
N GLU A 361 19.37 15.94 24.20
CA GLU A 361 19.39 17.30 23.70
C GLU A 361 18.27 17.43 22.65
N VAL A 362 17.42 18.44 22.81
CA VAL A 362 16.47 18.85 21.78
C VAL A 362 17.05 20.08 21.12
N LYS A 363 17.21 20.01 19.80
CA LYS A 363 17.72 21.10 18.97
C LYS A 363 16.90 21.18 17.69
N ASP A 364 16.29 22.33 17.43
CA ASP A 364 15.42 22.55 16.28
C ASP A 364 14.28 21.52 16.19
N GLY A 365 13.76 21.06 17.34
CA GLY A 365 12.70 20.05 17.43
C GLY A 365 13.16 18.61 17.19
N GLU A 366 14.45 18.35 17.01
CA GLU A 366 15.01 17.01 16.94
C GLU A 366 15.55 16.55 18.30
N LEU A 367 15.44 15.25 18.55
CA LEU A 367 15.90 14.64 19.80
C LEU A 367 17.19 13.87 19.57
N PHE A 368 18.26 14.31 20.26
CA PHE A 368 19.56 13.66 20.23
C PHE A 368 19.83 12.99 21.57
N PHE A 369 19.86 11.67 21.57
CA PHE A 369 20.05 10.86 22.76
C PHE A 369 21.54 10.62 23.04
N LEU A 370 22.01 10.98 24.24
CA LEU A 370 23.30 10.59 24.75
C LEU A 370 23.10 9.54 25.85
N VAL A 371 23.16 8.29 25.50
CA VAL A 371 22.94 7.16 26.42
C VAL A 371 24.18 7.00 27.31
N LYS A 372 23.97 7.04 28.64
CA LYS A 372 25.05 6.80 29.62
C LYS A 372 25.14 5.34 30.02
N GLU A 373 24.01 4.70 30.21
CA GLU A 373 23.90 3.31 30.61
C GLU A 373 22.83 2.61 29.80
N SER A 374 23.14 1.43 29.31
CA SER A 374 22.19 0.57 28.64
C SER A 374 22.45 -0.87 29.06
N LYS A 375 21.37 -1.56 29.44
CA LYS A 375 21.35 -3.02 29.62
C LYS A 375 20.96 -3.73 28.32
N LEU A 376 20.95 -3.03 27.20
CA LEU A 376 20.70 -3.57 25.88
C LEU A 376 22.00 -4.15 25.32
N LYS A 377 21.92 -5.23 24.53
CA LYS A 377 23.08 -5.83 23.85
C LYS A 377 23.77 -4.83 22.92
N THR A 378 23.00 -3.97 22.28
CA THR A 378 23.53 -2.87 21.48
C THR A 378 24.08 -1.80 22.38
N GLY A 379 25.38 -1.55 22.25
CA GLY A 379 26.04 -0.48 22.99
C GLY A 379 25.44 0.90 22.69
N PRO A 380 25.78 1.91 23.50
CA PRO A 380 25.25 3.28 23.39
C PRO A 380 25.31 3.89 21.99
N LYS A 381 26.33 3.53 21.20
CA LYS A 381 26.54 4.05 19.84
C LYS A 381 25.49 3.55 18.83
N GLU A 382 25.01 2.33 18.97
CA GLU A 382 24.00 1.77 18.04
C GLU A 382 22.60 2.25 18.38
N PHE A 383 22.30 2.41 19.67
CA PHE A 383 21.07 3.06 20.11
C PHE A 383 20.91 4.46 19.51
N LEU A 384 21.99 5.25 19.47
CA LEU A 384 22.00 6.60 18.89
C LEU A 384 21.76 6.61 17.38
N LYS A 385 22.20 5.56 16.67
CA LYS A 385 22.01 5.46 15.20
C LYS A 385 20.57 5.14 14.80
N THR A 386 19.78 4.60 15.71
CA THR A 386 18.44 4.07 15.43
C THR A 386 17.30 4.88 16.05
N ALA A 387 17.63 5.86 16.91
CA ALA A 387 16.62 6.73 17.51
C ALA A 387 16.29 7.88 16.56
N MET A 388 15.09 7.85 15.99
CA MET A 388 14.55 8.92 15.16
C MET A 388 13.29 9.46 15.83
N MET A 389 13.40 10.60 16.51
CA MET A 389 12.31 11.21 17.24
C MET A 389 12.32 12.72 17.04
N SER A 390 11.13 13.29 16.99
CA SER A 390 10.92 14.75 16.90
C SER A 390 9.89 15.23 17.91
N ILE A 391 9.90 16.52 18.21
CA ILE A 391 8.93 17.18 19.07
C ILE A 391 8.29 18.36 18.32
N ASN A 392 6.98 18.43 18.35
CA ASN A 392 6.24 19.52 17.70
C ASN A 392 6.04 20.73 18.66
N LYS A 393 5.43 21.81 18.14
CA LYS A 393 5.11 23.02 18.90
C LYS A 393 4.24 22.81 20.13
N ASP A 394 3.47 21.73 20.19
CA ASP A 394 2.56 21.40 21.28
C ASP A 394 3.22 20.49 22.33
N GLY A 395 4.52 20.23 22.19
CA GLY A 395 5.29 19.35 23.06
C GLY A 395 4.98 17.87 22.87
N VAL A 396 4.35 17.50 21.76
CA VAL A 396 4.11 16.10 21.41
C VAL A 396 5.38 15.55 20.76
N LEU A 397 5.88 14.50 21.36
CA LEU A 397 7.01 13.72 20.88
C LEU A 397 6.49 12.56 20.05
N ASP A 398 7.06 12.40 18.87
CA ASP A 398 6.72 11.34 17.94
C ASP A 398 7.99 10.75 17.31
N GLY A 399 8.05 9.42 17.20
CA GLY A 399 9.17 8.77 16.57
C GLY A 399 9.41 7.34 17.04
N SER A 400 10.48 6.73 16.54
CA SER A 400 10.78 5.32 16.77
C SER A 400 12.19 5.12 17.31
N ILE A 401 12.36 4.13 18.19
CA ILE A 401 13.63 3.66 18.69
C ILE A 401 13.73 2.16 18.47
N LYS A 402 14.85 1.70 17.89
CA LYS A 402 15.17 0.27 17.83
C LYS A 402 15.78 -0.18 19.15
N LEU A 403 15.19 -1.17 19.77
CA LEU A 403 15.67 -1.76 21.02
C LEU A 403 15.94 -3.24 20.82
N ASP A 404 17.12 -3.70 21.25
CA ASP A 404 17.41 -5.13 21.35
C ASP A 404 16.93 -5.63 22.71
N ILE A 405 15.98 -6.55 22.67
CA ILE A 405 15.40 -7.11 23.88
C ILE A 405 16.19 -8.33 24.30
N LEU A 406 16.73 -8.28 25.51
CA LEU A 406 17.42 -9.40 26.17
C LEU A 406 16.39 -10.34 26.84
N ASP A 407 15.76 -11.21 26.06
CA ASP A 407 14.88 -12.28 26.58
C ASP A 407 15.42 -13.69 26.29
N GLY A 408 16.72 -13.78 25.96
CA GLY A 408 17.38 -15.02 25.57
C GLY A 408 17.23 -15.39 24.09
N LYS A 409 16.46 -14.62 23.32
CA LYS A 409 16.34 -14.73 21.87
C LYS A 409 16.82 -13.42 21.26
N ASP A 410 17.81 -13.47 20.37
CA ASP A 410 18.37 -12.31 19.68
C ASP A 410 17.29 -11.61 18.80
N ARG A 411 16.54 -10.66 19.39
CA ARG A 411 15.50 -9.91 18.71
C ARG A 411 15.74 -8.43 18.84
N SER A 412 15.84 -7.74 17.71
CA SER A 412 15.77 -6.28 17.63
C SER A 412 14.35 -5.88 17.29
N GLU A 413 13.75 -4.97 18.06
CA GLU A 413 12.41 -4.47 17.80
C GLU A 413 12.39 -2.95 17.75
N TYR A 414 11.55 -2.40 16.86
CA TYR A 414 11.25 -0.98 16.84
C TYR A 414 10.06 -0.69 17.75
N TYR A 415 10.21 0.31 18.59
CA TYR A 415 9.15 0.87 19.42
C TYR A 415 8.83 2.27 18.93
N HIS A 416 7.61 2.46 18.54
CA HIS A 416 7.08 3.78 18.20
C HIS A 416 6.54 4.46 19.46
N PHE A 417 7.04 5.65 19.74
CA PHE A 417 6.68 6.46 20.90
C PHE A 417 5.88 7.67 20.44
N ASN A 418 4.68 7.84 20.99
CA ASN A 418 3.88 9.03 20.77
C ASN A 418 3.35 9.52 22.10
N GLY A 419 3.57 10.81 22.43
CA GLY A 419 3.10 11.40 23.69
C GLY A 419 3.74 12.75 24.00
N LYS A 420 3.37 13.33 25.14
CA LYS A 420 3.87 14.66 25.54
C LYS A 420 5.12 14.56 26.41
N ILE A 421 6.08 15.47 26.18
CA ILE A 421 7.25 15.66 27.04
C ILE A 421 6.79 15.94 28.49
N ASN A 422 7.56 15.49 29.47
CA ASN A 422 7.22 15.51 30.91
C ASN A 422 6.12 14.54 31.36
N LYS A 423 5.62 13.66 30.46
CA LYS A 423 4.74 12.55 30.80
C LYS A 423 5.43 11.21 30.49
N LYS A 424 4.81 10.12 30.93
CA LYS A 424 5.22 8.78 30.48
C LYS A 424 4.78 8.61 29.03
N ILE A 425 5.71 8.33 28.16
CA ILE A 425 5.46 8.13 26.74
C ILE A 425 5.62 6.65 26.45
N TRP A 426 4.52 5.98 26.12
CA TRP A 426 4.49 4.55 25.86
C TRP A 426 4.93 4.26 24.43
N GLY A 427 5.81 3.27 24.29
CA GLY A 427 6.20 2.73 23.00
C GLY A 427 5.29 1.57 22.64
N THR A 428 4.75 1.60 21.43
CA THR A 428 4.03 0.49 20.83
C THR A 428 5.00 -0.28 19.93
N SER A 429 5.13 -1.59 20.17
CA SER A 429 5.86 -2.48 19.27
C SER A 429 4.93 -3.00 18.19
N THR A 430 5.46 -3.25 17.00
CA THR A 430 4.75 -3.92 15.92
C THR A 430 4.55 -5.41 16.16
N LYS A 431 5.26 -5.97 17.14
CA LYS A 431 5.10 -7.37 17.59
C LYS A 431 4.31 -7.40 18.88
N GLU A 432 3.44 -8.38 19.01
CA GLU A 432 2.83 -8.72 20.30
C GLU A 432 3.94 -9.21 21.23
N THR A 433 4.49 -8.29 22.02
CA THR A 433 5.46 -8.64 23.06
C THR A 433 4.77 -8.57 24.41
N PHE A 434 5.13 -9.51 25.29
CA PHE A 434 4.67 -9.56 26.69
C PHE A 434 5.16 -8.35 27.50
N PHE A 435 5.85 -7.38 26.86
CA PHE A 435 6.44 -6.25 27.55
C PHE A 435 5.96 -4.93 26.94
N LYS A 436 5.62 -4.00 27.82
CA LYS A 436 5.41 -2.59 27.46
C LYS A 436 6.70 -1.83 27.71
N VAL A 437 7.12 -1.00 26.78
CA VAL A 437 8.26 -0.09 26.92
C VAL A 437 7.74 1.33 27.05
N TYR A 438 8.30 2.12 27.92
CA TYR A 438 8.01 3.55 27.98
C TYR A 438 9.25 4.38 28.27
N ILE A 439 9.24 5.62 27.84
CA ILE A 439 10.29 6.61 28.07
C ILE A 439 9.77 7.74 28.95
N GLU A 440 10.55 8.15 29.93
CA GLU A 440 10.33 9.36 30.72
C GLU A 440 11.38 10.38 30.33
N ILE A 441 10.96 11.56 29.91
CA ILE A 441 11.84 12.67 29.54
C ILE A 441 11.53 13.83 30.49
N LYS A 442 12.55 14.33 31.17
CA LYS A 442 12.44 15.43 32.13
C LYS A 442 13.53 16.46 31.85
N LYS A 443 13.19 17.72 31.98
CA LYS A 443 14.12 18.85 31.92
C LYS A 443 15.13 18.79 33.05
#